data_520e57c9d746a2d90f07fff86e5d4887
#
_entry.id   520e57c9d746a2d90f07fff86e5d4887
#
_cell.length_a   1.000
_cell.length_b   1.000
_cell.length_c   1.000
_cell.angle_alpha   90.00
_cell.angle_beta   90.00
_cell.angle_gamma   90.00
#
_symmetry.space_group_name_H-M   'P 1'
#
loop_
_entity.id
_entity.type
_entity.pdbx_description
1 polymer ?
#
loop_
_entity_poly.entity_id
_entity_poly.type
_entity_poly.pdbx_seq_one_letter_code
_entity_poly.pdbx_strand_id
1 'polypeptide(L)'
;MDFINSVRSVSADFLEGTTASGKTTVGAGIKFMRMVSASRKKLHVIAAKTTGKAEETIIQQDNGILDLHTNARYFGNGDKDYKLPHIKFEGKIIYVLGYDNKDKWEMVLGAQFGCVYIDEINTADIEFVREMSTRNDYLMATLNPDDPSLPVYKEFVNRSRPYQKYACDVPAEIMKELTEEPVPNWRYWFFTFRDNLSLTDEDIKRKMAAAPKGTKLYKNKILGLRGRATGLVFDLQKRNILTAEQAKAFNYVYFSAGLDTAYSQSSPDTIAFTFVGITADRKCVTLDEEVYNNRDRQVPLTPSDIPKIFTVFLEKNRRTWGFARDVYIDSADQATILECQKFGRLTGSIYNFIPAFKKTKIIDRIHLQSAWLAAGDFYILEHCKEYVGELNIYSWKEDKAEPEDGNDHLINSCQYAWLPYREKIGSVKID
;
A
#
# COMPACT_ATOMS: atom_id res chain seq x y z
N MET A 1 -28.01 15.71 -7.89
CA MET A 1 -28.74 16.45 -6.79
C MET A 1 -28.75 15.68 -5.46
N ASP A 2 -29.01 14.38 -5.45
CA ASP A 2 -29.11 13.61 -4.19
C ASP A 2 -27.80 13.52 -3.40
N PHE A 3 -26.65 13.37 -4.10
CA PHE A 3 -25.34 13.42 -3.46
C PHE A 3 -25.18 14.70 -2.63
N ILE A 4 -25.46 15.85 -3.21
CA ILE A 4 -25.28 17.14 -2.54
C ILE A 4 -26.31 17.36 -1.41
N ASN A 5 -27.51 16.80 -1.53
CA ASN A 5 -28.62 17.03 -0.61
C ASN A 5 -28.71 16.01 0.54
N SER A 6 -27.97 14.91 0.52
CA SER A 6 -27.98 13.88 1.56
C SER A 6 -27.20 14.27 2.83
N VAL A 7 -27.50 15.44 3.41
CA VAL A 7 -26.74 16.02 4.55
C VAL A 7 -27.04 15.32 5.88
N ARG A 8 -28.26 14.80 6.09
CA ARG A 8 -28.70 14.27 7.40
C ARG A 8 -28.67 12.74 7.54
N SER A 9 -28.52 12.02 6.42
CA SER A 9 -28.69 10.56 6.38
C SER A 9 -27.41 9.79 6.08
N VAL A 10 -26.26 10.47 6.10
CA VAL A 10 -24.98 9.91 5.67
C VAL A 10 -23.91 10.19 6.72
N SER A 11 -23.17 9.18 7.12
CA SER A 11 -22.01 9.32 8.02
C SER A 11 -20.66 9.19 7.28
N ALA A 12 -20.64 8.59 6.08
CA ALA A 12 -19.50 8.66 5.19
C ALA A 12 -19.92 8.62 3.71
N ASP A 13 -19.13 9.31 2.87
CA ASP A 13 -19.22 9.27 1.41
C ASP A 13 -17.84 8.94 0.81
N PHE A 14 -17.77 7.90 0.00
CA PHE A 14 -16.59 7.52 -0.77
C PHE A 14 -16.84 7.76 -2.26
N LEU A 15 -16.05 8.67 -2.85
CA LEU A 15 -16.17 9.10 -4.23
C LEU A 15 -15.03 8.50 -5.04
N GLU A 16 -15.30 7.44 -5.77
CA GLU A 16 -14.33 6.77 -6.63
C GLU A 16 -14.66 6.98 -8.11
N GLY A 17 -13.68 6.95 -8.99
CA GLY A 17 -13.93 7.05 -10.44
C GLY A 17 -12.79 7.69 -11.23
N THR A 18 -13.07 8.08 -12.47
CA THR A 18 -12.06 8.59 -13.41
C THR A 18 -11.38 9.86 -12.92
N THR A 19 -10.17 10.12 -13.42
CA THR A 19 -9.52 11.42 -13.19
C THR A 19 -10.38 12.55 -13.80
N ALA A 20 -10.22 13.77 -13.31
CA ALA A 20 -10.95 14.96 -13.81
C ALA A 20 -12.50 14.81 -13.90
N SER A 21 -13.09 13.92 -13.11
CA SER A 21 -14.56 13.73 -13.05
C SER A 21 -15.29 14.72 -12.15
N GLY A 22 -14.59 15.72 -11.59
CA GLY A 22 -15.19 16.74 -10.72
C GLY A 22 -15.36 16.30 -9.26
N LYS A 23 -14.86 15.12 -8.86
CA LYS A 23 -15.00 14.59 -7.47
C LYS A 23 -14.58 15.60 -6.40
N THR A 24 -13.41 16.23 -6.58
CA THR A 24 -12.87 17.19 -5.59
C THR A 24 -13.71 18.45 -5.53
N THR A 25 -14.10 19.03 -6.67
CA THR A 25 -14.94 20.24 -6.71
C THR A 25 -16.31 19.99 -6.06
N VAL A 26 -17.00 18.92 -6.48
CA VAL A 26 -18.35 18.62 -5.96
C VAL A 26 -18.28 18.07 -4.54
N GLY A 27 -17.26 17.26 -4.23
CA GLY A 27 -17.04 16.67 -2.90
C GLY A 27 -16.58 17.72 -1.89
N ALA A 28 -15.34 18.20 -2.01
CA ALA A 28 -14.77 19.16 -1.07
C ALA A 28 -15.41 20.55 -1.18
N GLY A 29 -15.52 21.08 -2.40
CA GLY A 29 -16.00 22.43 -2.63
C GLY A 29 -17.48 22.64 -2.32
N ILE A 30 -18.34 21.66 -2.60
CA ILE A 30 -19.79 21.83 -2.41
C ILE A 30 -20.31 21.03 -1.23
N LYS A 31 -20.28 19.69 -1.28
CA LYS A 31 -20.96 18.88 -0.26
C LYS A 31 -20.29 18.96 1.09
N PHE A 32 -18.98 18.83 1.15
CA PHE A 32 -18.24 18.91 2.42
C PHE A 32 -18.49 20.25 3.12
N MET A 33 -18.41 21.36 2.39
CA MET A 33 -18.68 22.70 2.96
C MET A 33 -20.12 22.82 3.48
N ARG A 34 -21.10 22.19 2.82
CA ARG A 34 -22.49 22.10 3.35
C ARG A 34 -22.56 21.27 4.63
N MET A 35 -21.81 20.17 4.72
CA MET A 35 -21.74 19.34 5.93
C MET A 35 -21.09 20.12 7.08
N VAL A 36 -20.04 20.89 6.80
CA VAL A 36 -19.40 21.78 7.76
C VAL A 36 -20.40 22.83 8.27
N SER A 37 -21.09 23.49 7.37
CA SER A 37 -22.12 24.50 7.73
C SER A 37 -23.21 23.91 8.63
N ALA A 38 -23.69 22.70 8.32
CA ALA A 38 -24.74 22.01 9.08
C ALA A 38 -24.24 21.39 10.41
N SER A 39 -22.95 21.24 10.60
CA SER A 39 -22.37 20.60 11.79
C SER A 39 -22.53 21.49 13.03
N ARG A 40 -22.77 20.84 14.19
CA ARG A 40 -22.76 21.53 15.51
C ARG A 40 -21.33 21.70 16.06
N LYS A 41 -20.37 20.92 15.58
CA LYS A 41 -18.96 21.03 16.02
C LYS A 41 -18.27 22.21 15.34
N LYS A 42 -17.28 22.76 16.01
CA LYS A 42 -16.51 23.92 15.53
C LYS A 42 -15.33 23.51 14.65
N LEU A 43 -14.74 22.33 14.93
CA LEU A 43 -13.50 21.87 14.30
C LEU A 43 -13.80 20.85 13.20
N HIS A 44 -13.11 21.01 12.08
CA HIS A 44 -13.19 20.15 10.90
C HIS A 44 -11.80 19.95 10.30
N VAL A 45 -11.63 19.00 9.36
CA VAL A 45 -10.36 18.71 8.70
C VAL A 45 -10.55 18.56 7.20
N ILE A 46 -9.62 19.12 6.43
CA ILE A 46 -9.32 18.76 5.05
C ILE A 46 -7.90 18.21 5.03
N ALA A 47 -7.71 17.02 4.47
CA ALA A 47 -6.41 16.39 4.34
C ALA A 47 -6.15 15.99 2.89
N ALA A 48 -4.90 16.22 2.45
CA ALA A 48 -4.35 15.74 1.18
C ALA A 48 -2.94 15.20 1.43
N LYS A 49 -2.25 14.71 0.41
CA LYS A 49 -0.89 14.16 0.56
C LYS A 49 0.04 15.13 1.29
N THR A 50 0.06 16.38 0.85
CA THR A 50 0.76 17.49 1.54
C THR A 50 -0.19 18.66 1.75
N THR A 51 0.11 19.55 2.70
CA THR A 51 -0.63 20.80 2.90
C THR A 51 -0.64 21.64 1.61
N GLY A 52 0.52 21.78 0.93
CA GLY A 52 0.61 22.49 -0.34
C GLY A 52 -0.27 21.89 -1.44
N LYS A 53 -0.39 20.55 -1.48
CA LYS A 53 -1.31 19.89 -2.42
C LYS A 53 -2.77 20.25 -2.13
N ALA A 54 -3.17 20.26 -0.86
CA ALA A 54 -4.52 20.71 -0.47
C ALA A 54 -4.77 22.17 -0.89
N GLU A 55 -3.78 23.03 -0.71
CA GLU A 55 -3.86 24.43 -1.15
C GLU A 55 -4.12 24.55 -2.65
N GLU A 56 -3.28 23.88 -3.46
CA GLU A 56 -3.34 23.95 -4.93
C GLU A 56 -4.61 23.33 -5.51
N THR A 57 -5.03 22.14 -5.01
CA THR A 57 -6.05 21.32 -5.70
C THR A 57 -7.43 21.36 -5.06
N ILE A 58 -7.58 21.93 -3.85
CA ILE A 58 -8.84 21.97 -3.14
C ILE A 58 -9.24 23.40 -2.79
N ILE A 59 -8.28 24.20 -2.32
CA ILE A 59 -8.57 25.49 -1.71
C ILE A 59 -8.52 26.62 -2.73
N GLN A 60 -7.42 26.75 -3.48
CA GLN A 60 -7.10 27.92 -4.31
C GLN A 60 -7.27 27.69 -5.82
N GLN A 61 -7.53 26.45 -6.26
CA GLN A 61 -7.78 26.19 -7.69
C GLN A 61 -9.06 26.87 -8.18
N ASP A 62 -9.20 26.98 -9.49
CA ASP A 62 -10.45 27.39 -10.14
C ASP A 62 -11.60 26.46 -9.71
N ASN A 63 -12.70 27.04 -9.24
CA ASN A 63 -13.80 26.32 -8.60
C ASN A 63 -13.39 25.57 -7.31
N GLY A 64 -12.31 25.98 -6.65
CA GLY A 64 -11.93 25.54 -5.31
C GLY A 64 -12.78 26.19 -4.21
N ILE A 65 -12.46 25.88 -2.95
CA ILE A 65 -13.26 26.35 -1.81
C ILE A 65 -13.34 27.87 -1.74
N LEU A 66 -12.23 28.60 -1.96
CA LEU A 66 -12.21 30.06 -1.88
C LEU A 66 -12.96 30.73 -3.02
N ASP A 67 -13.01 30.09 -4.17
CA ASP A 67 -13.72 30.58 -5.34
C ASP A 67 -15.26 30.39 -5.19
N LEU A 68 -15.64 29.20 -4.66
CA LEU A 68 -17.07 28.87 -4.45
C LEU A 68 -17.69 29.53 -3.21
N HIS A 69 -16.87 29.93 -2.20
CA HIS A 69 -17.33 30.43 -0.92
C HIS A 69 -16.64 31.76 -0.55
N THR A 70 -17.17 32.86 -0.97
CA THR A 70 -16.63 34.22 -0.74
C THR A 70 -16.47 34.59 0.74
N ASN A 71 -17.20 33.92 1.64
CA ASN A 71 -17.11 34.06 3.09
C ASN A 71 -16.07 33.13 3.74
N ALA A 72 -15.40 32.27 2.98
CA ALA A 72 -14.26 31.46 3.47
C ALA A 72 -12.97 32.28 3.41
N ARG A 73 -12.11 32.11 4.43
CA ARG A 73 -10.78 32.75 4.49
C ARG A 73 -9.74 31.74 4.89
N TYR A 74 -8.69 31.62 4.09
CA TYR A 74 -7.58 30.69 4.33
C TYR A 74 -6.40 31.39 5.03
N PHE A 75 -5.81 30.70 5.99
CA PHE A 75 -4.65 31.09 6.79
C PHE A 75 -3.56 30.02 6.71
N GLY A 76 -2.72 30.09 5.68
CA GLY A 76 -1.71 29.05 5.37
C GLY A 76 -0.61 28.90 6.42
N ASN A 77 -0.32 29.95 7.18
CA ASN A 77 0.65 29.92 8.29
C ASN A 77 -0.01 29.91 9.68
N GLY A 78 -1.31 29.61 9.72
CA GLY A 78 -2.09 29.78 10.94
C GLY A 78 -2.32 31.25 11.29
N ASP A 79 -2.87 31.50 12.48
CA ASP A 79 -3.05 32.83 13.04
C ASP A 79 -2.74 32.84 14.55
N LYS A 80 -3.10 33.93 15.25
CA LYS A 80 -2.86 34.08 16.69
C LYS A 80 -3.58 33.01 17.53
N ASP A 81 -4.76 32.57 17.09
CA ASP A 81 -5.63 31.64 17.82
C ASP A 81 -5.38 30.17 17.40
N TYR A 82 -5.07 29.93 16.11
CA TYR A 82 -4.89 28.61 15.51
C TYR A 82 -3.57 28.54 14.75
N LYS A 83 -2.61 27.78 15.26
CA LYS A 83 -1.24 27.75 14.74
C LYS A 83 -1.05 26.94 13.46
N LEU A 84 -1.96 25.99 13.20
CA LEU A 84 -1.92 25.17 11.99
C LEU A 84 -2.63 25.88 10.82
N PRO A 85 -2.28 25.56 9.56
CA PRO A 85 -3.01 25.99 8.39
C PRO A 85 -4.50 25.67 8.52
N HIS A 86 -5.36 26.64 8.27
CA HIS A 86 -6.81 26.46 8.43
C HIS A 86 -7.65 27.43 7.58
N ILE A 87 -8.90 27.04 7.35
CA ILE A 87 -9.93 27.88 6.77
C ILE A 87 -10.89 28.30 7.86
N LYS A 88 -11.22 29.60 7.92
CA LYS A 88 -12.35 30.13 8.71
C LYS A 88 -13.57 30.24 7.81
N PHE A 89 -14.65 29.57 8.19
CA PHE A 89 -15.93 29.58 7.46
C PHE A 89 -17.10 29.47 8.40
N GLU A 90 -18.03 30.44 8.36
CA GLU A 90 -19.26 30.48 9.19
C GLU A 90 -19.02 30.19 10.69
N GLY A 91 -17.97 30.78 11.27
CA GLY A 91 -17.58 30.56 12.67
C GLY A 91 -16.95 29.19 12.95
N LYS A 92 -16.74 28.36 11.92
CA LYS A 92 -16.04 27.07 11.97
C LYS A 92 -14.56 27.22 11.62
N ILE A 93 -13.77 26.25 12.06
CA ILE A 93 -12.35 26.12 11.74
C ILE A 93 -12.16 24.78 11.01
N ILE A 94 -11.61 24.83 9.81
CA ILE A 94 -11.28 23.66 9.02
C ILE A 94 -9.77 23.59 8.92
N TYR A 95 -9.13 22.70 9.66
CA TYR A 95 -7.67 22.47 9.55
C TYR A 95 -7.31 21.90 8.19
N VAL A 96 -6.17 22.33 7.65
CA VAL A 96 -5.62 21.85 6.38
C VAL A 96 -4.33 21.10 6.68
N LEU A 97 -4.35 19.78 6.45
CA LEU A 97 -3.30 18.86 6.87
C LEU A 97 -2.67 18.12 5.68
N GLY A 98 -1.37 17.81 5.79
CA GLY A 98 -0.72 16.81 4.97
C GLY A 98 -0.66 15.48 5.71
N TYR A 99 -1.15 14.39 5.11
CA TYR A 99 -1.10 13.07 5.75
C TYR A 99 0.25 12.38 5.60
N ASP A 100 1.17 12.90 4.77
CA ASP A 100 2.56 12.46 4.69
C ASP A 100 3.44 12.93 5.86
N ASN A 101 2.94 13.84 6.70
CA ASN A 101 3.68 14.40 7.83
C ASN A 101 2.99 14.04 9.16
N LYS A 102 3.48 12.96 9.79
CA LYS A 102 2.93 12.40 11.02
C LYS A 102 2.93 13.43 12.17
N ASP A 103 4.01 14.17 12.37
CA ASP A 103 4.13 15.14 13.45
C ASP A 103 3.04 16.23 13.39
N LYS A 104 2.64 16.63 12.17
CA LYS A 104 1.64 17.67 11.99
C LYS A 104 0.22 17.19 12.25
N TRP A 105 -0.15 15.99 11.76
CA TRP A 105 -1.50 15.52 12.00
C TRP A 105 -1.69 14.94 13.41
N GLU A 106 -0.64 14.44 14.05
CA GLU A 106 -0.68 14.07 15.47
C GLU A 106 -1.03 15.24 16.40
N MET A 107 -0.68 16.47 16.03
CA MET A 107 -1.02 17.68 16.81
C MET A 107 -2.53 17.89 16.96
N VAL A 108 -3.35 17.30 16.10
CA VAL A 108 -4.82 17.44 16.14
C VAL A 108 -5.54 16.21 16.69
N LEU A 109 -4.82 15.12 17.00
CA LEU A 109 -5.44 13.85 17.47
C LEU A 109 -6.20 13.95 18.80
N GLY A 110 -5.94 14.97 19.61
CA GLY A 110 -6.71 15.24 20.84
C GLY A 110 -8.13 15.78 20.58
N ALA A 111 -8.44 16.20 19.34
CA ALA A 111 -9.71 16.84 19.01
C ALA A 111 -10.74 15.86 18.45
N GLN A 112 -12.02 16.24 18.58
CA GLN A 112 -13.16 15.61 17.91
C GLN A 112 -13.67 16.52 16.80
N PHE A 113 -13.82 16.01 15.60
CA PHE A 113 -14.20 16.78 14.42
C PHE A 113 -15.67 16.58 14.07
N GLY A 114 -16.28 17.59 13.45
CA GLY A 114 -17.59 17.44 12.84
C GLY A 114 -17.48 16.71 11.50
N CYS A 115 -16.63 17.23 10.62
CA CYS A 115 -16.44 16.69 9.28
C CYS A 115 -14.95 16.53 8.98
N VAL A 116 -14.60 15.44 8.32
CA VAL A 116 -13.26 15.16 7.81
C VAL A 116 -13.35 14.87 6.31
N TYR A 117 -12.53 15.54 5.51
CA TYR A 117 -12.34 15.27 4.09
C TYR A 117 -10.93 14.75 3.85
N ILE A 118 -10.80 13.64 3.13
CA ILE A 118 -9.51 13.05 2.75
C ILE A 118 -9.43 12.92 1.24
N ASP A 119 -8.53 13.67 0.61
CA ASP A 119 -8.27 13.60 -0.82
C ASP A 119 -7.32 12.45 -1.13
N GLU A 120 -7.60 11.69 -2.19
CA GLU A 120 -6.82 10.51 -2.60
C GLU A 120 -6.54 9.55 -1.42
N ILE A 121 -7.60 9.14 -0.71
CA ILE A 121 -7.52 8.31 0.50
C ILE A 121 -6.72 7.01 0.30
N ASN A 122 -6.67 6.47 -0.93
CA ASN A 122 -5.89 5.29 -1.29
C ASN A 122 -4.38 5.51 -1.21
N THR A 123 -3.92 6.77 -1.19
CA THR A 123 -2.49 7.12 -1.04
C THR A 123 -2.13 7.56 0.38
N ALA A 124 -3.12 7.67 1.27
CA ALA A 124 -2.92 8.08 2.64
C ALA A 124 -2.35 6.93 3.49
N ASP A 125 -1.55 7.28 4.50
CA ASP A 125 -1.16 6.33 5.54
C ASP A 125 -2.42 5.77 6.21
N ILE A 126 -2.54 4.44 6.29
CA ILE A 126 -3.73 3.78 6.84
C ILE A 126 -3.97 4.12 8.31
N GLU A 127 -2.91 4.38 9.09
CA GLU A 127 -3.02 4.82 10.48
C GLU A 127 -3.70 6.19 10.57
N PHE A 128 -3.32 7.12 9.68
CA PHE A 128 -3.99 8.41 9.58
C PHE A 128 -5.49 8.25 9.29
N VAL A 129 -5.84 7.38 8.33
CA VAL A 129 -7.24 7.13 7.97
C VAL A 129 -8.02 6.53 9.14
N ARG A 130 -7.45 5.55 9.85
CA ARG A 130 -8.04 4.92 11.04
C ARG A 130 -8.30 5.95 12.15
N GLU A 131 -7.31 6.78 12.46
CA GLU A 131 -7.43 7.82 13.48
C GLU A 131 -8.50 8.86 13.11
N MET A 132 -8.49 9.36 11.89
CA MET A 132 -9.48 10.34 11.44
C MET A 132 -10.89 9.77 11.37
N SER A 133 -11.04 8.49 11.00
CA SER A 133 -12.36 7.84 10.90
C SER A 133 -13.05 7.65 12.25
N THR A 134 -12.29 7.51 13.33
CA THR A 134 -12.84 7.34 14.70
C THR A 134 -13.16 8.66 15.40
N ARG A 135 -12.72 9.79 14.85
CA ARG A 135 -12.78 11.11 15.49
C ARG A 135 -13.74 12.10 14.80
N ASN A 136 -14.61 11.64 13.93
CA ASN A 136 -15.50 12.50 13.17
C ASN A 136 -16.96 12.04 13.28
N ASP A 137 -17.88 12.97 12.97
CA ASP A 137 -19.30 12.64 12.79
C ASP A 137 -19.61 12.34 11.32
N TYR A 138 -18.79 12.87 10.39
CA TYR A 138 -18.92 12.67 8.96
C TYR A 138 -17.56 12.60 8.28
N LEU A 139 -17.34 11.53 7.51
CA LEU A 139 -16.15 11.32 6.67
C LEU A 139 -16.52 11.46 5.20
N MET A 140 -15.72 12.22 4.46
CA MET A 140 -15.76 12.20 2.99
C MET A 140 -14.38 11.87 2.45
N ALA A 141 -14.32 11.01 1.47
CA ALA A 141 -13.06 10.67 0.81
C ALA A 141 -13.22 10.62 -0.71
N THR A 142 -12.22 11.13 -1.41
CA THR A 142 -12.08 10.94 -2.86
C THR A 142 -10.94 9.99 -3.16
N LEU A 143 -11.06 9.25 -4.26
CA LEU A 143 -9.99 8.43 -4.78
C LEU A 143 -10.11 8.21 -6.29
N ASN A 144 -8.97 8.07 -6.95
CA ASN A 144 -8.92 7.39 -8.22
C ASN A 144 -8.69 5.91 -7.94
N PRO A 145 -9.32 4.99 -8.69
CA PRO A 145 -9.13 3.57 -8.48
C PRO A 145 -7.66 3.16 -8.54
N ASP A 146 -7.28 2.22 -7.69
CA ASP A 146 -5.93 1.69 -7.57
C ASP A 146 -5.96 0.17 -7.33
N ASP A 147 -4.91 -0.40 -6.75
CA ASP A 147 -4.84 -1.82 -6.39
C ASP A 147 -5.91 -2.15 -5.34
N PRO A 148 -6.83 -3.10 -5.61
CA PRO A 148 -7.88 -3.46 -4.68
C PRO A 148 -7.37 -4.16 -3.39
N SER A 149 -6.09 -4.56 -3.34
CA SER A 149 -5.50 -5.15 -2.13
C SER A 149 -5.10 -4.12 -1.07
N LEU A 150 -5.09 -2.83 -1.38
CA LEU A 150 -4.78 -1.79 -0.42
C LEU A 150 -5.73 -1.85 0.79
N PRO A 151 -5.22 -1.73 2.03
CA PRO A 151 -6.02 -1.85 3.26
C PRO A 151 -7.24 -0.92 3.30
N VAL A 152 -7.13 0.27 2.72
CA VAL A 152 -8.21 1.26 2.66
C VAL A 152 -9.46 0.74 1.94
N TYR A 153 -9.30 -0.14 0.94
CA TYR A 153 -10.45 -0.75 0.27
C TYR A 153 -11.20 -1.68 1.22
N LYS A 154 -10.49 -2.59 1.86
CA LYS A 154 -11.10 -3.57 2.79
C LYS A 154 -11.70 -2.90 4.01
N GLU A 155 -10.95 -1.97 4.63
CA GLU A 155 -11.36 -1.39 5.91
C GLU A 155 -12.42 -0.28 5.77
N PHE A 156 -12.46 0.38 4.61
CA PHE A 156 -13.32 1.56 4.42
C PHE A 156 -14.19 1.47 3.17
N VAL A 157 -13.61 1.54 1.98
CA VAL A 157 -14.37 1.74 0.73
C VAL A 157 -15.32 0.58 0.46
N ASN A 158 -14.87 -0.68 0.61
CA ASN A 158 -15.69 -1.87 0.33
C ASN A 158 -16.78 -2.13 1.38
N ARG A 159 -16.79 -1.37 2.47
CA ARG A 159 -17.86 -1.36 3.49
C ARG A 159 -18.94 -0.33 3.20
N SER A 160 -18.81 0.46 2.14
CA SER A 160 -19.83 1.40 1.68
C SER A 160 -20.74 0.77 0.63
N ARG A 161 -21.92 1.33 0.41
CA ARG A 161 -22.86 0.86 -0.62
C ARG A 161 -23.46 2.02 -1.39
N PRO A 162 -23.65 1.91 -2.72
CA PRO A 162 -24.40 2.88 -3.48
C PRO A 162 -25.87 2.87 -3.04
N TYR A 163 -26.58 3.98 -3.26
CA TYR A 163 -28.04 3.96 -3.21
C TYR A 163 -28.54 3.02 -4.32
N GLN A 164 -29.63 2.28 -4.04
CA GLN A 164 -30.16 1.30 -4.97
C GLN A 164 -30.44 1.88 -6.37
N LYS A 165 -30.93 3.12 -6.44
CA LYS A 165 -31.21 3.80 -7.72
C LYS A 165 -29.96 4.19 -8.52
N TYR A 166 -28.76 4.22 -7.91
CA TYR A 166 -27.47 4.49 -8.55
C TYR A 166 -26.57 3.27 -8.65
N ALA A 167 -27.07 2.11 -8.24
CA ALA A 167 -26.28 0.88 -8.30
C ALA A 167 -25.93 0.46 -9.75
N CYS A 168 -26.80 0.83 -10.70
CA CYS A 168 -26.54 0.58 -12.13
C CYS A 168 -25.45 1.50 -12.72
N ASP A 169 -25.11 2.63 -12.09
CA ASP A 169 -24.07 3.54 -12.54
C ASP A 169 -22.68 3.06 -12.11
N VAL A 170 -22.62 2.12 -11.14
CA VAL A 170 -21.36 1.54 -10.67
C VAL A 170 -20.97 0.37 -11.56
N PRO A 171 -19.73 0.30 -12.09
CA PRO A 171 -19.28 -0.84 -12.88
C PRO A 171 -19.44 -2.17 -12.16
N ALA A 172 -19.86 -3.21 -12.88
CA ALA A 172 -20.09 -4.53 -12.31
C ALA A 172 -18.85 -5.14 -11.65
N GLU A 173 -17.66 -4.79 -12.14
CA GLU A 173 -16.37 -5.21 -11.55
C GLU A 173 -16.21 -4.63 -10.13
N ILE A 174 -16.50 -3.35 -9.95
CA ILE A 174 -16.43 -2.69 -8.64
C ILE A 174 -17.52 -3.20 -7.71
N MET A 175 -18.76 -3.39 -8.23
CA MET A 175 -19.86 -3.95 -7.42
C MET A 175 -19.53 -5.32 -6.82
N LYS A 176 -18.75 -6.13 -7.54
CA LYS A 176 -18.26 -7.44 -7.04
C LYS A 176 -17.23 -7.32 -5.92
N GLU A 177 -16.57 -6.18 -5.79
CA GLU A 177 -15.57 -5.94 -4.75
C GLU A 177 -16.16 -5.30 -3.48
N LEU A 178 -17.36 -4.70 -3.58
CA LEU A 178 -18.06 -4.13 -2.42
C LEU A 178 -18.71 -5.23 -1.55
N THR A 179 -17.90 -6.17 -1.05
CA THR A 179 -18.37 -7.40 -0.36
C THR A 179 -18.23 -7.37 1.15
N GLU A 180 -17.44 -6.46 1.69
CA GLU A 180 -17.25 -6.35 3.15
C GLU A 180 -18.56 -5.99 3.84
N GLU A 181 -18.67 -6.34 5.13
CA GLU A 181 -19.85 -6.04 5.93
C GLU A 181 -20.17 -4.53 5.89
N PRO A 182 -21.35 -4.14 5.42
CA PRO A 182 -21.66 -2.73 5.18
C PRO A 182 -21.83 -1.95 6.50
N VAL A 183 -21.22 -0.78 6.55
CA VAL A 183 -21.47 0.16 7.65
C VAL A 183 -22.73 0.98 7.33
N PRO A 184 -23.70 1.07 8.28
CA PRO A 184 -24.90 1.86 8.08
C PRO A 184 -24.56 3.32 7.71
N ASN A 185 -25.27 3.84 6.71
CA ASN A 185 -25.10 5.23 6.24
C ASN A 185 -23.73 5.57 5.62
N TRP A 186 -22.92 4.58 5.29
CA TRP A 186 -21.75 4.75 4.41
C TRP A 186 -22.19 4.59 2.97
N ARG A 187 -21.90 5.62 2.14
CA ARG A 187 -22.34 5.68 0.75
C ARG A 187 -21.16 5.63 -0.20
N TYR A 188 -21.33 4.84 -1.26
CA TYR A 188 -20.41 4.73 -2.37
C TYR A 188 -20.96 5.50 -3.58
N TRP A 189 -20.08 6.25 -4.26
CA TRP A 189 -20.41 7.04 -5.44
C TRP A 189 -19.36 6.81 -6.52
N PHE A 190 -19.81 6.47 -7.71
CA PHE A 190 -18.96 6.31 -8.87
C PHE A 190 -19.07 7.52 -9.78
N PHE A 191 -17.92 8.12 -10.11
CA PHE A 191 -17.81 9.31 -10.94
C PHE A 191 -17.05 9.03 -12.22
N THR A 192 -17.56 9.53 -13.36
CA THR A 192 -16.97 9.46 -14.68
C THR A 192 -16.67 10.84 -15.23
N PHE A 193 -15.96 10.92 -16.35
CA PHE A 193 -15.77 12.20 -17.06
C PHE A 193 -17.10 12.92 -17.37
N ARG A 194 -18.19 12.19 -17.58
CA ARG A 194 -19.50 12.75 -17.91
C ARG A 194 -20.16 13.48 -16.75
N ASP A 195 -19.72 13.22 -15.52
CA ASP A 195 -20.21 13.90 -14.32
C ASP A 195 -19.58 15.29 -14.15
N ASN A 196 -18.50 15.57 -14.90
CA ASN A 196 -17.87 16.87 -14.92
C ASN A 196 -18.45 17.72 -16.07
N LEU A 197 -19.40 18.57 -15.75
CA LEU A 197 -20.10 19.43 -16.70
C LEU A 197 -19.21 20.50 -17.38
N SER A 198 -17.99 20.70 -16.89
CA SER A 198 -17.02 21.64 -17.52
C SER A 198 -16.23 21.00 -18.67
N LEU A 199 -16.30 19.67 -18.84
CA LEU A 199 -15.60 18.96 -19.92
C LEU A 199 -16.47 18.88 -21.16
N THR A 200 -15.91 19.26 -22.31
CA THR A 200 -16.49 18.99 -23.63
C THR A 200 -16.22 17.55 -24.07
N ASP A 201 -16.97 17.05 -25.05
CA ASP A 201 -16.70 15.73 -25.65
C ASP A 201 -15.29 15.64 -26.26
N GLU A 202 -14.73 16.76 -26.76
CA GLU A 202 -13.38 16.82 -27.28
C GLU A 202 -12.33 16.70 -26.15
N ASP A 203 -12.58 17.35 -25.01
CA ASP A 203 -11.71 17.20 -23.82
C ASP A 203 -11.68 15.78 -23.32
N ILE A 204 -12.84 15.12 -23.27
CA ILE A 204 -12.94 13.71 -22.86
C ILE A 204 -12.16 12.83 -23.84
N LYS A 205 -12.35 13.00 -25.16
CA LYS A 205 -11.60 12.26 -26.18
C LYS A 205 -10.08 12.47 -26.06
N ARG A 206 -9.64 13.71 -25.86
CA ARG A 206 -8.23 14.04 -25.66
C ARG A 206 -7.66 13.35 -24.42
N LYS A 207 -8.37 13.41 -23.27
CA LYS A 207 -7.96 12.73 -22.03
C LYS A 207 -7.90 11.21 -22.21
N MET A 208 -8.88 10.63 -22.87
CA MET A 208 -8.88 9.19 -23.17
C MET A 208 -7.73 8.76 -24.07
N ALA A 209 -7.35 9.60 -25.04
CA ALA A 209 -6.24 9.33 -25.95
C ALA A 209 -4.86 9.46 -25.29
N ALA A 210 -4.75 10.23 -24.20
CA ALA A 210 -3.49 10.47 -23.49
C ALA A 210 -2.95 9.22 -22.75
N ALA A 211 -3.81 8.23 -22.46
CA ALA A 211 -3.40 7.01 -21.79
C ALA A 211 -3.44 5.81 -22.77
N PRO A 212 -2.35 5.04 -22.90
CA PRO A 212 -2.34 3.86 -23.78
C PRO A 212 -3.35 2.82 -23.31
N LYS A 213 -4.18 2.32 -24.23
CA LYS A 213 -5.14 1.24 -23.94
C LYS A 213 -4.41 -0.02 -23.45
N GLY A 214 -4.99 -0.70 -22.49
CA GLY A 214 -4.42 -1.94 -21.90
C GLY A 214 -3.44 -1.70 -20.75
N THR A 215 -3.12 -0.44 -20.42
CA THR A 215 -2.27 -0.10 -19.26
C THR A 215 -3.08 0.06 -17.97
N LYS A 216 -2.43 -0.09 -16.82
CA LYS A 216 -3.01 0.25 -15.50
C LYS A 216 -3.52 1.70 -15.50
N LEU A 217 -2.73 2.62 -16.06
CA LEU A 217 -3.09 4.03 -16.19
C LEU A 217 -4.44 4.20 -16.90
N TYR A 218 -4.63 3.54 -18.06
CA TYR A 218 -5.89 3.58 -18.79
C TYR A 218 -7.04 2.98 -17.96
N LYS A 219 -6.81 1.82 -17.33
CA LYS A 219 -7.80 1.16 -16.49
C LYS A 219 -8.25 2.04 -15.33
N ASN A 220 -7.29 2.57 -14.56
CA ASN A 220 -7.58 3.33 -13.34
C ASN A 220 -8.07 4.77 -13.64
N LYS A 221 -7.35 5.49 -14.50
CA LYS A 221 -7.59 6.92 -14.73
C LYS A 221 -8.70 7.20 -15.73
N ILE A 222 -8.83 6.32 -16.75
CA ILE A 222 -9.77 6.53 -17.87
C ILE A 222 -11.05 5.73 -17.68
N LEU A 223 -10.95 4.42 -17.36
CA LEU A 223 -12.13 3.60 -17.14
C LEU A 223 -12.69 3.74 -15.71
N GLY A 224 -11.93 4.29 -14.79
CA GLY A 224 -12.31 4.37 -13.39
C GLY A 224 -12.41 3.01 -12.70
N LEU A 225 -11.73 2.00 -13.24
CA LEU A 225 -11.76 0.65 -12.71
C LEU A 225 -10.53 0.37 -11.86
N ARG A 226 -10.73 -0.39 -10.79
CA ARG A 226 -9.63 -0.87 -9.96
C ARG A 226 -8.79 -1.87 -10.74
N GLY A 227 -7.51 -1.84 -10.55
CA GLY A 227 -6.59 -2.74 -11.24
C GLY A 227 -5.31 -2.88 -10.48
N ARG A 228 -4.84 -4.10 -10.35
CA ARG A 228 -3.47 -4.37 -10.00
C ARG A 228 -2.58 -3.77 -11.08
N ALA A 229 -1.35 -3.45 -10.74
CA ALA A 229 -0.39 -2.93 -11.69
C ALA A 229 -0.37 -3.84 -12.94
N THR A 230 -0.65 -3.27 -14.09
CA THR A 230 -0.41 -3.93 -15.37
C THR A 230 1.10 -3.86 -15.56
N GLY A 231 1.76 -5.01 -15.50
CA GLY A 231 3.21 -5.07 -15.47
C GLY A 231 3.71 -5.60 -14.13
N LEU A 232 2.98 -6.58 -13.55
CA LEU A 232 3.54 -7.37 -12.45
C LEU A 232 4.91 -7.89 -12.85
N VAL A 233 5.84 -7.75 -11.94
CA VAL A 233 7.20 -8.28 -12.11
C VAL A 233 7.17 -9.81 -12.19
N PHE A 234 6.29 -10.44 -11.41
CA PHE A 234 6.17 -11.89 -11.34
C PHE A 234 4.76 -12.36 -11.74
N ASP A 235 4.70 -13.39 -12.60
CA ASP A 235 3.48 -14.10 -12.95
C ASP A 235 3.36 -15.36 -12.07
N LEU A 236 2.79 -15.19 -10.88
CA LEU A 236 2.59 -16.29 -9.94
C LEU A 236 1.33 -17.07 -10.28
N GLN A 237 1.46 -18.37 -10.56
CA GLN A 237 0.37 -19.26 -10.90
C GLN A 237 0.06 -20.24 -9.76
N LYS A 238 -1.17 -20.78 -9.72
CA LYS A 238 -1.57 -21.77 -8.70
C LYS A 238 -0.61 -22.97 -8.58
N ARG A 239 -0.03 -23.41 -9.71
CA ARG A 239 0.93 -24.53 -9.74
C ARG A 239 2.23 -24.22 -8.99
N ASN A 240 2.55 -22.96 -8.75
CA ASN A 240 3.74 -22.57 -8.01
C ASN A 240 3.52 -22.61 -6.49
N ILE A 241 2.28 -22.82 -6.03
CA ILE A 241 1.94 -22.92 -4.61
C ILE A 241 1.81 -24.39 -4.24
N LEU A 242 2.51 -24.80 -3.19
CA LEU A 242 2.54 -26.18 -2.71
C LEU A 242 1.95 -26.30 -1.30
N THR A 243 1.31 -27.44 -1.03
CA THR A 243 1.00 -27.83 0.34
C THR A 243 2.26 -28.34 1.04
N ALA A 244 2.22 -28.41 2.37
CA ALA A 244 3.35 -28.94 3.16
C ALA A 244 3.66 -30.41 2.80
N GLU A 245 2.66 -31.24 2.49
CA GLU A 245 2.82 -32.63 2.07
C GLU A 245 3.54 -32.72 0.72
N GLN A 246 3.15 -31.88 -0.23
CA GLN A 246 3.79 -31.83 -1.55
C GLN A 246 5.25 -31.41 -1.44
N ALA A 247 5.54 -30.39 -0.60
CA ALA A 247 6.91 -29.95 -0.39
C ALA A 247 7.78 -31.00 0.30
N LYS A 248 7.24 -31.77 1.25
CA LYS A 248 7.98 -32.87 1.91
C LYS A 248 8.31 -34.03 0.98
N ALA A 249 7.62 -34.15 -0.14
CA ALA A 249 7.93 -35.18 -1.15
C ALA A 249 9.19 -34.88 -1.99
N PHE A 250 9.69 -33.66 -1.93
CA PHE A 250 10.93 -33.30 -2.65
C PHE A 250 12.20 -33.80 -1.93
N ASN A 251 13.20 -34.13 -2.71
CA ASN A 251 14.53 -34.47 -2.21
C ASN A 251 15.42 -33.23 -2.16
N TYR A 252 15.50 -32.58 -0.99
CA TYR A 252 16.32 -31.39 -0.79
C TYR A 252 17.79 -31.73 -0.61
N VAL A 253 18.65 -30.96 -1.27
CA VAL A 253 20.15 -31.14 -1.19
C VAL A 253 20.81 -29.94 -0.52
N TYR A 254 20.16 -28.74 -0.56
CA TYR A 254 20.63 -27.54 0.12
C TYR A 254 19.49 -26.81 0.80
N PHE A 255 19.82 -26.18 1.92
CA PHE A 255 18.95 -25.22 2.59
C PHE A 255 19.70 -23.92 2.80
N SER A 256 18.98 -22.82 2.74
CA SER A 256 19.51 -21.48 2.92
C SER A 256 18.44 -20.58 3.52
N ALA A 257 18.87 -19.49 4.14
CA ALA A 257 17.94 -18.46 4.64
C ALA A 257 18.43 -17.07 4.28
N GLY A 258 17.49 -16.17 4.13
CA GLY A 258 17.72 -14.75 3.87
C GLY A 258 17.13 -13.88 4.96
N LEU A 259 17.73 -12.72 5.14
CA LEU A 259 17.28 -11.66 6.03
C LEU A 259 17.38 -10.32 5.29
N ASP A 260 16.26 -9.67 5.15
CA ASP A 260 16.17 -8.29 4.69
C ASP A 260 15.71 -7.39 5.83
N THR A 261 16.37 -6.24 5.98
CA THR A 261 16.06 -5.26 7.02
C THR A 261 15.96 -3.89 6.40
N ALA A 262 14.82 -3.23 6.54
CA ALA A 262 14.65 -1.85 6.14
C ALA A 262 14.55 -0.96 7.39
N TYR A 263 15.59 -0.17 7.60
CA TYR A 263 15.60 0.92 8.57
C TYR A 263 15.59 2.26 7.80
N SER A 264 14.50 2.59 7.12
CA SER A 264 14.39 3.89 6.45
C SER A 264 13.27 4.71 7.06
N GLN A 265 13.50 6.01 7.19
CA GLN A 265 12.49 6.96 7.69
C GLN A 265 11.25 7.07 6.78
N SER A 266 11.31 6.55 5.55
CA SER A 266 10.25 6.63 4.53
C SER A 266 9.52 5.31 4.25
N SER A 267 9.99 4.18 4.79
CA SER A 267 9.35 2.86 4.66
C SER A 267 8.99 2.32 6.06
N PRO A 268 7.95 1.52 6.22
CA PRO A 268 7.75 0.79 7.47
C PRO A 268 9.02 -0.02 7.76
N ASP A 269 9.52 0.11 9.00
CA ASP A 269 10.68 -0.67 9.48
C ASP A 269 10.33 -2.16 9.46
N THR A 270 10.47 -2.78 8.30
CA THR A 270 10.09 -4.17 8.05
C THR A 270 11.34 -5.04 8.11
N ILE A 271 11.27 -6.10 8.88
CA ILE A 271 12.28 -7.14 9.01
C ILE A 271 11.68 -8.42 8.44
N ALA A 272 12.29 -8.96 7.40
CA ALA A 272 11.76 -10.10 6.66
C ALA A 272 12.76 -11.27 6.66
N PHE A 273 12.30 -12.45 7.07
CA PHE A 273 13.04 -13.69 7.05
C PHE A 273 12.43 -14.66 6.05
N THR A 274 13.26 -15.34 5.28
CA THR A 274 12.82 -16.43 4.41
C THR A 274 13.73 -17.65 4.56
N PHE A 275 13.14 -18.84 4.44
CA PHE A 275 13.86 -20.10 4.43
C PHE A 275 13.57 -20.84 3.13
N VAL A 276 14.63 -21.21 2.40
CA VAL A 276 14.50 -21.88 1.11
C VAL A 276 15.18 -23.24 1.11
N GLY A 277 14.60 -24.17 0.37
CA GLY A 277 15.20 -25.47 0.07
C GLY A 277 15.46 -25.62 -1.43
N ILE A 278 16.58 -26.22 -1.80
CA ILE A 278 16.94 -26.50 -3.19
C ILE A 278 17.01 -27.99 -3.36
N THR A 279 16.31 -28.50 -4.36
CA THR A 279 16.12 -29.94 -4.57
C THR A 279 17.18 -30.54 -5.51
N ALA A 280 17.33 -31.85 -5.49
CA ALA A 280 18.24 -32.60 -6.37
C ALA A 280 17.84 -32.42 -7.85
N ASP A 281 16.55 -32.24 -8.15
CA ASP A 281 16.02 -31.99 -9.49
C ASP A 281 15.97 -30.48 -9.83
N ARG A 282 16.81 -29.68 -9.14
CA ARG A 282 17.09 -28.27 -9.44
C ARG A 282 15.92 -27.30 -9.25
N LYS A 283 15.03 -27.59 -8.33
CA LYS A 283 13.92 -26.70 -7.96
C LYS A 283 14.27 -25.91 -6.70
N CYS A 284 13.77 -24.69 -6.61
CA CYS A 284 13.81 -23.87 -5.41
C CYS A 284 12.42 -23.82 -4.78
N VAL A 285 12.35 -24.01 -3.48
CA VAL A 285 11.09 -23.95 -2.72
C VAL A 285 11.25 -22.99 -1.57
N THR A 286 10.44 -21.94 -1.50
CA THR A 286 10.31 -21.10 -0.30
C THR A 286 9.48 -21.88 0.72
N LEU A 287 10.13 -22.29 1.81
CA LEU A 287 9.61 -23.23 2.79
C LEU A 287 9.00 -22.56 4.02
N ASP A 288 9.44 -21.36 4.37
CA ASP A 288 8.93 -20.60 5.50
C ASP A 288 9.27 -19.12 5.38
N GLU A 289 8.47 -18.28 6.04
CA GLU A 289 8.65 -16.84 6.14
C GLU A 289 8.31 -16.33 7.54
N GLU A 290 8.92 -15.24 7.94
CA GLU A 290 8.48 -14.42 9.07
C GLU A 290 8.71 -12.94 8.75
N VAL A 291 7.72 -12.11 9.09
CA VAL A 291 7.78 -10.65 8.88
C VAL A 291 7.49 -9.96 10.21
N TYR A 292 8.28 -8.96 10.51
CA TYR A 292 8.10 -8.08 11.65
C TYR A 292 8.03 -6.64 11.16
N ASN A 293 6.94 -5.96 11.51
CA ASN A 293 6.79 -4.53 11.28
C ASN A 293 6.96 -3.81 12.62
N ASN A 294 7.97 -2.95 12.72
CA ASN A 294 8.25 -2.21 13.94
C ASN A 294 7.14 -1.23 14.31
N ARG A 295 6.36 -0.76 13.33
CA ARG A 295 5.19 0.11 13.59
C ARG A 295 4.08 -0.60 14.39
N ASP A 296 3.94 -1.91 14.21
CA ASP A 296 2.89 -2.70 14.88
C ASP A 296 3.32 -3.18 16.27
N ARG A 297 4.52 -2.86 16.71
CA ARG A 297 5.12 -3.31 17.96
C ARG A 297 5.15 -2.20 19.00
N GLN A 298 4.75 -2.52 20.23
CA GLN A 298 4.91 -1.60 21.37
C GLN A 298 6.38 -1.26 21.65
N VAL A 299 7.29 -2.19 21.38
CA VAL A 299 8.73 -2.01 21.48
C VAL A 299 9.34 -2.39 20.13
N PRO A 300 9.87 -1.43 19.37
CA PRO A 300 10.54 -1.68 18.11
C PRO A 300 11.73 -2.63 18.27
N LEU A 301 11.92 -3.53 17.32
CA LEU A 301 13.11 -4.39 17.25
C LEU A 301 14.32 -3.55 16.85
N THR A 302 15.41 -3.79 17.53
CA THR A 302 16.72 -3.20 17.23
C THR A 302 17.65 -4.21 16.57
N PRO A 303 18.74 -3.79 15.90
CA PRO A 303 19.74 -4.71 15.35
C PRO A 303 20.24 -5.77 16.33
N SER A 304 20.27 -5.45 17.63
CA SER A 304 20.71 -6.39 18.70
C SER A 304 19.69 -7.49 19.00
N ASP A 305 18.40 -7.29 18.67
CA ASP A 305 17.34 -8.28 18.90
C ASP A 305 17.28 -9.31 17.78
N ILE A 306 17.68 -8.90 16.56
CA ILE A 306 17.56 -9.72 15.35
C ILE A 306 18.28 -11.06 15.46
N PRO A 307 19.52 -11.18 15.96
CA PRO A 307 20.23 -12.46 16.02
C PRO A 307 19.47 -13.54 16.78
N LYS A 308 18.82 -13.15 17.87
CA LYS A 308 18.01 -14.07 18.69
C LYS A 308 16.79 -14.59 17.94
N ILE A 309 16.00 -13.64 17.36
CA ILE A 309 14.76 -13.97 16.67
C ILE A 309 15.06 -14.79 15.41
N PHE A 310 16.07 -14.37 14.65
CA PHE A 310 16.47 -15.09 13.46
C PHE A 310 16.99 -16.51 13.77
N THR A 311 17.74 -16.69 14.86
CA THR A 311 18.16 -18.03 15.30
C THR A 311 16.97 -18.92 15.67
N VAL A 312 15.94 -18.37 16.32
CA VAL A 312 14.70 -19.14 16.63
C VAL A 312 14.00 -19.57 15.34
N PHE A 313 13.88 -18.69 14.34
CA PHE A 313 13.35 -19.01 13.03
C PHE A 313 14.18 -20.12 12.33
N LEU A 314 15.50 -20.01 12.36
CA LEU A 314 16.39 -21.01 11.78
C LEU A 314 16.28 -22.38 12.46
N GLU A 315 16.19 -22.42 13.79
CA GLU A 315 16.04 -23.67 14.55
C GLU A 315 14.66 -24.33 14.35
N LYS A 316 13.60 -23.54 14.21
CA LYS A 316 12.25 -24.02 13.82
C LYS A 316 12.35 -24.76 12.46
N ASN A 317 12.97 -24.11 11.47
CA ASN A 317 13.09 -24.65 10.12
C ASN A 317 14.06 -25.83 10.02
N ARG A 318 15.12 -25.81 10.80
CA ARG A 318 16.05 -26.94 10.92
C ARG A 318 15.36 -28.21 11.37
N ARG A 319 14.45 -28.12 12.34
CA ARG A 319 13.68 -29.29 12.87
C ARG A 319 12.67 -29.81 11.86
N THR A 320 12.12 -28.92 11.03
CA THR A 320 11.02 -29.24 10.11
C THR A 320 11.55 -29.72 8.75
N TRP A 321 12.56 -29.06 8.23
CA TRP A 321 13.01 -29.19 6.86
C TRP A 321 14.46 -29.68 6.76
N GLY A 322 15.39 -28.99 7.39
CA GLY A 322 16.80 -29.31 7.36
C GLY A 322 17.71 -28.16 7.73
N PHE A 323 19.02 -28.38 7.66
CA PHE A 323 20.01 -27.45 8.16
C PHE A 323 20.51 -26.46 7.10
N ALA A 324 20.22 -25.18 7.28
CA ALA A 324 20.81 -24.09 6.51
C ALA A 324 22.05 -23.57 7.25
N ARG A 325 23.25 -24.01 6.85
CA ARG A 325 24.51 -23.58 7.49
C ARG A 325 24.78 -22.09 7.21
N ASP A 326 24.67 -21.69 5.95
CA ASP A 326 24.97 -20.35 5.48
C ASP A 326 23.67 -19.57 5.33
N VAL A 327 23.60 -18.41 6.00
CA VAL A 327 22.45 -17.53 6.02
C VAL A 327 22.88 -16.12 5.60
N TYR A 328 22.08 -15.48 4.75
CA TYR A 328 22.47 -14.29 4.03
C TYR A 328 21.68 -13.07 4.48
N ILE A 329 22.38 -12.03 4.90
CA ILE A 329 21.81 -10.80 5.44
C ILE A 329 22.05 -9.66 4.45
N ASP A 330 21.09 -8.76 4.28
CA ASP A 330 21.27 -7.57 3.44
C ASP A 330 22.60 -6.88 3.73
N SER A 331 23.46 -6.81 2.71
CA SER A 331 24.81 -6.23 2.85
C SER A 331 24.80 -4.72 3.10
N ALA A 332 23.67 -4.02 2.95
CA ALA A 332 23.54 -2.61 3.31
C ALA A 332 23.40 -2.42 4.83
N ASP A 333 22.88 -3.41 5.55
CA ASP A 333 22.70 -3.37 7.00
C ASP A 333 23.93 -3.92 7.74
N GLN A 334 24.99 -3.15 7.79
CA GLN A 334 26.22 -3.49 8.49
C GLN A 334 26.03 -3.68 9.99
N ALA A 335 25.08 -2.96 10.60
CA ALA A 335 24.81 -3.04 12.03
C ALA A 335 24.26 -4.44 12.40
N THR A 336 23.23 -4.91 11.70
CA THR A 336 22.66 -6.23 11.92
C THR A 336 23.65 -7.36 11.60
N ILE A 337 24.45 -7.22 10.52
CA ILE A 337 25.49 -8.19 10.18
C ILE A 337 26.48 -8.34 11.34
N LEU A 338 27.01 -7.24 11.87
CA LEU A 338 27.97 -7.24 12.97
C LEU A 338 27.38 -7.85 14.24
N GLU A 339 26.14 -7.50 14.59
CA GLU A 339 25.45 -8.07 15.76
C GLU A 339 25.21 -9.59 15.59
N CYS A 340 24.79 -10.05 14.40
CA CYS A 340 24.63 -11.48 14.12
C CYS A 340 25.96 -12.24 14.22
N GLN A 341 27.05 -11.69 13.66
CA GLN A 341 28.38 -12.30 13.72
C GLN A 341 28.95 -12.32 15.15
N LYS A 342 28.72 -11.26 15.92
CA LYS A 342 29.09 -11.17 17.34
C LYS A 342 28.33 -12.19 18.16
N PHE A 343 27.00 -12.27 17.97
CA PHE A 343 26.15 -13.25 18.60
C PHE A 343 26.63 -14.67 18.29
N GLY A 344 26.91 -14.96 17.01
CA GLY A 344 27.41 -16.28 16.57
C GLY A 344 28.71 -16.67 17.29
N ARG A 345 29.65 -15.74 17.42
CA ARG A 345 30.91 -15.98 18.15
C ARG A 345 30.71 -16.21 19.64
N LEU A 346 29.82 -15.42 20.28
CA LEU A 346 29.58 -15.49 21.71
C LEU A 346 28.81 -16.74 22.14
N THR A 347 27.90 -17.21 21.29
CA THR A 347 27.03 -18.36 21.57
C THR A 347 27.53 -19.68 21.00
N GLY A 348 28.60 -19.66 20.20
CA GLY A 348 29.03 -20.83 19.46
C GLY A 348 28.01 -21.28 18.41
N SER A 349 27.32 -20.35 17.76
CA SER A 349 26.30 -20.65 16.77
C SER A 349 26.84 -21.51 15.62
N ILE A 350 26.01 -22.46 15.19
CA ILE A 350 26.33 -23.33 14.04
C ILE A 350 26.03 -22.65 12.70
N TYR A 351 25.40 -21.48 12.72
CA TYR A 351 25.04 -20.70 11.53
C TYR A 351 26.13 -19.71 11.16
N ASN A 352 26.44 -19.62 9.87
CA ASN A 352 27.33 -18.61 9.30
C ASN A 352 26.50 -17.41 8.81
N PHE A 353 26.63 -16.27 9.46
CA PHE A 353 25.98 -15.03 9.08
C PHE A 353 26.81 -14.28 8.04
N ILE A 354 26.35 -14.27 6.80
CA ILE A 354 27.09 -13.82 5.62
C ILE A 354 26.39 -12.60 5.00
N PRO A 355 27.12 -11.51 4.68
CA PRO A 355 26.55 -10.43 3.87
C PRO A 355 26.07 -10.95 2.51
N ALA A 356 24.86 -10.61 2.12
CA ALA A 356 24.30 -11.01 0.83
C ALA A 356 25.09 -10.42 -0.34
N PHE A 357 25.25 -11.20 -1.40
CA PHE A 357 26.03 -10.81 -2.57
C PHE A 357 25.22 -9.87 -3.48
N LYS A 358 25.52 -8.57 -3.47
CA LYS A 358 24.80 -7.55 -4.26
C LYS A 358 25.41 -7.19 -5.62
N LYS A 359 26.39 -7.92 -6.13
CA LYS A 359 26.95 -7.66 -7.48
C LYS A 359 25.97 -8.03 -8.61
N THR A 360 25.01 -8.92 -8.36
CA THR A 360 23.92 -9.21 -9.31
C THR A 360 22.87 -8.11 -9.22
N LYS A 361 22.59 -7.45 -10.34
CA LYS A 361 21.58 -6.40 -10.42
C LYS A 361 20.20 -6.94 -10.03
N ILE A 362 19.35 -6.09 -9.46
CA ILE A 362 17.98 -6.48 -9.08
C ILE A 362 17.19 -7.02 -10.27
N ILE A 363 17.37 -6.42 -11.44
CA ILE A 363 16.72 -6.83 -12.70
C ILE A 363 17.11 -8.28 -13.09
N ASP A 364 18.37 -8.66 -12.92
CA ASP A 364 18.84 -10.01 -13.26
C ASP A 364 18.26 -11.05 -12.29
N ARG A 365 18.13 -10.68 -11.01
CA ARG A 365 17.49 -11.54 -9.99
C ARG A 365 16.01 -11.76 -10.29
N ILE A 366 15.32 -10.69 -10.71
CA ILE A 366 13.93 -10.74 -11.15
C ILE A 366 13.76 -11.64 -12.36
N HIS A 367 14.59 -11.48 -13.39
CA HIS A 367 14.53 -12.31 -14.61
C HIS A 367 14.73 -13.79 -14.30
N LEU A 368 15.69 -14.14 -13.44
CA LEU A 368 15.94 -15.53 -13.02
C LEU A 368 14.71 -16.12 -12.32
N GLN A 369 14.19 -15.43 -11.31
CA GLN A 369 13.04 -15.91 -10.53
C GLN A 369 11.79 -16.02 -11.39
N SER A 370 11.54 -15.06 -12.28
CA SER A 370 10.41 -15.08 -13.21
C SER A 370 10.52 -16.27 -14.19
N ALA A 371 11.71 -16.51 -14.71
CA ALA A 371 11.96 -17.67 -15.59
C ALA A 371 11.70 -19.01 -14.86
N TRP A 372 12.14 -19.15 -13.61
CA TRP A 372 11.92 -20.34 -12.81
C TRP A 372 10.45 -20.53 -12.42
N LEU A 373 9.73 -19.46 -12.09
CA LEU A 373 8.28 -19.52 -11.84
C LEU A 373 7.54 -20.02 -13.09
N ALA A 374 7.87 -19.47 -14.25
CA ALA A 374 7.26 -19.86 -15.52
C ALA A 374 7.60 -21.31 -15.92
N ALA A 375 8.83 -21.77 -15.64
CA ALA A 375 9.25 -23.13 -15.92
C ALA A 375 8.71 -24.18 -14.93
N GLY A 376 8.22 -23.75 -13.75
CA GLY A 376 7.84 -24.66 -12.67
C GLY A 376 9.07 -25.19 -11.90
N ASP A 377 10.13 -24.38 -11.81
CA ASP A 377 11.35 -24.65 -11.05
C ASP A 377 11.41 -23.83 -9.75
N PHE A 378 10.40 -22.95 -9.52
CA PHE A 378 10.28 -22.17 -8.28
C PHE A 378 8.89 -22.34 -7.67
N TYR A 379 8.87 -22.69 -6.39
CA TYR A 379 7.66 -22.97 -5.64
C TYR A 379 7.66 -22.25 -4.30
N ILE A 380 6.45 -22.07 -3.74
CA ILE A 380 6.22 -21.39 -2.47
C ILE A 380 5.21 -22.21 -1.68
N LEU A 381 5.44 -22.41 -0.39
CA LEU A 381 4.46 -23.05 0.47
C LEU A 381 3.24 -22.16 0.69
N GLU A 382 2.06 -22.76 0.75
CA GLU A 382 0.77 -22.07 0.89
C GLU A 382 0.62 -21.22 2.15
N HIS A 383 1.42 -21.49 3.20
CA HIS A 383 1.41 -20.67 4.41
C HIS A 383 2.28 -19.39 4.31
N CYS A 384 3.14 -19.29 3.30
CA CYS A 384 3.93 -18.08 3.00
C CYS A 384 3.06 -17.02 2.32
N LYS A 385 2.06 -16.51 3.04
CA LYS A 385 1.02 -15.63 2.49
C LYS A 385 1.52 -14.22 2.23
N GLU A 386 2.41 -13.72 3.08
CA GLU A 386 2.97 -12.38 2.94
C GLU A 386 3.90 -12.30 1.71
N TYR A 387 4.73 -13.31 1.49
CA TYR A 387 5.58 -13.40 0.30
C TYR A 387 4.76 -13.52 -0.99
N VAL A 388 3.72 -14.35 -0.98
CA VAL A 388 2.75 -14.44 -2.09
C VAL A 388 2.06 -13.09 -2.30
N GLY A 389 1.73 -12.37 -1.22
CA GLY A 389 1.17 -11.04 -1.25
C GLY A 389 2.10 -10.04 -1.95
N GLU A 390 3.39 -9.98 -1.54
CA GLU A 390 4.39 -9.11 -2.17
C GLU A 390 4.56 -9.43 -3.66
N LEU A 391 4.71 -10.71 -4.05
CA LEU A 391 4.84 -11.12 -5.46
C LEU A 391 3.65 -10.70 -6.33
N ASN A 392 2.45 -10.70 -5.77
CA ASN A 392 1.22 -10.34 -6.48
C ASN A 392 1.03 -8.83 -6.68
N ILE A 393 1.77 -7.99 -5.94
CA ILE A 393 1.68 -6.52 -6.04
C ILE A 393 2.95 -5.88 -6.59
N TYR A 394 4.08 -6.61 -6.60
CA TYR A 394 5.36 -6.09 -7.08
C TYR A 394 5.31 -5.78 -8.58
N SER A 395 5.51 -4.51 -8.93
CA SER A 395 5.26 -3.97 -10.26
C SER A 395 6.43 -3.16 -10.79
N TRP A 396 6.47 -3.02 -12.13
CA TRP A 396 7.42 -2.14 -12.80
C TRP A 396 6.99 -0.68 -12.65
N LYS A 397 7.96 0.24 -12.48
CA LYS A 397 7.73 1.69 -12.60
C LYS A 397 7.20 2.01 -13.99
N GLU A 398 6.22 2.92 -14.09
CA GLU A 398 5.52 3.20 -15.36
C GLU A 398 6.46 3.64 -16.50
N ASP A 399 7.56 4.33 -16.18
CA ASP A 399 8.48 4.93 -17.16
C ASP A 399 9.91 4.38 -17.11
N LYS A 400 10.18 3.34 -16.33
CA LYS A 400 11.53 2.78 -16.18
C LYS A 400 11.50 1.25 -16.14
N ALA A 401 12.53 0.63 -16.69
CA ALA A 401 12.76 -0.81 -16.56
C ALA A 401 13.31 -1.15 -15.16
N GLU A 402 12.70 -0.57 -14.12
CA GLU A 402 13.02 -0.78 -12.71
C GLU A 402 11.73 -1.11 -11.95
N PRO A 403 11.75 -2.00 -10.96
CA PRO A 403 10.60 -2.24 -10.13
C PRO A 403 10.30 -1.03 -9.24
N GLU A 404 9.05 -0.91 -8.76
CA GLU A 404 8.69 0.08 -7.74
C GLU A 404 9.42 -0.23 -6.42
N ASP A 405 9.84 0.82 -5.71
CA ASP A 405 10.44 0.68 -4.38
C ASP A 405 9.33 0.51 -3.33
N GLY A 406 9.49 -0.43 -2.43
CA GLY A 406 8.59 -0.70 -1.32
C GLY A 406 7.79 -2.00 -1.47
N ASN A 407 7.41 -2.60 -0.34
CA ASN A 407 6.71 -3.88 -0.23
C ASN A 407 7.44 -5.04 -0.97
N ASP A 408 8.77 -5.09 -0.88
CA ASP A 408 9.61 -6.10 -1.54
C ASP A 408 10.62 -6.79 -0.58
N HIS A 409 10.35 -6.69 0.72
CA HIS A 409 11.27 -7.18 1.75
C HIS A 409 11.41 -8.70 1.77
N LEU A 410 10.31 -9.44 1.64
CA LEU A 410 10.34 -10.89 1.51
C LEU A 410 10.90 -11.32 0.16
N ILE A 411 10.64 -10.55 -0.89
CA ILE A 411 11.24 -10.78 -2.22
C ILE A 411 12.76 -10.67 -2.11
N ASN A 412 13.27 -9.59 -1.53
CA ASN A 412 14.71 -9.39 -1.33
C ASN A 412 15.31 -10.46 -0.43
N SER A 413 14.71 -10.73 0.73
CA SER A 413 15.13 -11.78 1.66
C SER A 413 15.22 -13.12 0.98
N CYS A 414 14.20 -13.54 0.22
CA CYS A 414 14.18 -14.78 -0.53
C CYS A 414 15.27 -14.82 -1.62
N GLN A 415 15.48 -13.70 -2.31
CA GLN A 415 16.54 -13.58 -3.31
C GLN A 415 17.92 -13.71 -2.69
N TYR A 416 18.16 -13.14 -1.51
CA TYR A 416 19.45 -13.33 -0.81
C TYR A 416 19.68 -14.80 -0.46
N ALA A 417 18.64 -15.54 -0.07
CA ALA A 417 18.74 -16.95 0.28
C ALA A 417 19.11 -17.85 -0.92
N TRP A 418 18.45 -17.67 -2.08
CA TRP A 418 18.69 -18.55 -3.23
C TRP A 418 19.83 -18.10 -4.16
N LEU A 419 20.22 -16.82 -4.14
CA LEU A 419 21.20 -16.25 -5.07
C LEU A 419 22.56 -17.00 -5.10
N PRO A 420 23.14 -17.46 -3.98
CA PRO A 420 24.38 -18.25 -4.00
C PRO A 420 24.24 -19.61 -4.71
N TYR A 421 23.01 -20.08 -4.86
CA TYR A 421 22.68 -21.37 -5.47
C TYR A 421 22.04 -21.26 -6.85
N ARG A 422 22.02 -20.06 -7.46
CA ARG A 422 21.33 -19.80 -8.74
C ARG A 422 21.72 -20.76 -9.86
N GLU A 423 22.98 -21.19 -9.92
CA GLU A 423 23.47 -22.18 -10.92
C GLU A 423 22.96 -23.61 -10.68
N LYS A 424 22.36 -23.86 -9.51
CA LYS A 424 21.77 -25.14 -9.11
C LYS A 424 20.26 -25.16 -9.22
N ILE A 425 19.65 -24.07 -9.67
CA ILE A 425 18.21 -23.93 -9.85
C ILE A 425 17.90 -23.81 -11.34
N GLY A 426 16.81 -24.45 -11.77
CA GLY A 426 16.34 -24.42 -13.14
C GLY A 426 17.11 -25.33 -14.10
N SER A 427 16.45 -25.64 -15.20
CA SER A 427 17.02 -26.47 -16.29
C SER A 427 17.81 -25.64 -17.30
N VAL A 428 17.68 -24.31 -17.26
CA VAL A 428 18.36 -23.41 -18.20
C VAL A 428 19.80 -23.22 -17.78
N LYS A 429 20.74 -23.61 -18.63
CA LYS A 429 22.14 -23.18 -18.51
C LYS A 429 22.19 -21.69 -18.75
N ILE A 430 22.68 -20.95 -17.78
CA ILE A 430 23.00 -19.54 -17.94
C ILE A 430 24.41 -19.55 -18.57
N ASP A 431 24.49 -19.23 -19.85
CA ASP A 431 25.76 -19.03 -20.57
C ASP A 431 26.44 -17.74 -20.10
#